data_fd969d05214e844cae8bd437f4d78345
#
_entry.id   fd969d05214e844cae8bd437f4d78345
#
_cell.length_a   1.000
_cell.length_b   1.000
_cell.length_c   1.000
_cell.angle_alpha   90.00
_cell.angle_beta   90.00
_cell.angle_gamma   90.00
#
_symmetry.space_group_name_H-M   'P 1'
#
loop_
_entity.id
_entity.type
_entity.pdbx_description
1 polymer ?
#
loop_
_entity_poly.entity_id
_entity_poly.type
_entity_poly.pdbx_seq_one_letter_code
_entity_poly.pdbx_strand_id
1 'polypeptide(L)'
;MQEKHLLGLEHYPAEDIVSIIDTAFSFREVLDRPIKKVPSLQGKTIVNLFFENSTRTRISFELALKRLSADTVNFSASSSSLKKGESFKDTVQNIEAMKIDAVVMRHPDPGASLLLTKYVDSVVINAGDGTHEHPTQAILDMTSLQERFGKVKDLRIGIIGDIMYSRVARSNIYGLKKLGAEVILCGPTTLIPPHIDSLGVRVTHDLDEVLDWADAIIVLRIQLERMDRGLFPSVREYRNLFGITSERLKKHKKEIVIMHPGPMNRGIEIDSSVADGKEAIILDQVLNGVASRMAILYLLLGGKPENN
;
A
#
# COMPACT_ATOMS: atom_id res chain seq x y z
N MET A 1 -9.50 -17.38 4.48
CA MET A 1 -8.19 -16.81 4.87
C MET A 1 -7.53 -17.74 5.85
N GLN A 2 -6.25 -18.04 5.68
CA GLN A 2 -5.45 -18.83 6.59
C GLN A 2 -5.00 -17.99 7.80
N GLU A 3 -4.73 -16.70 7.55
CA GLU A 3 -4.24 -15.78 8.55
C GLU A 3 -5.38 -14.96 9.20
N LYS A 4 -5.31 -14.78 10.52
CA LYS A 4 -6.25 -13.96 11.30
C LYS A 4 -6.03 -12.46 11.08
N HIS A 5 -4.78 -12.04 10.85
CA HIS A 5 -4.36 -10.65 10.75
C HIS A 5 -3.72 -10.38 9.39
N LEU A 6 -3.71 -9.13 8.93
CA LEU A 6 -2.90 -8.70 7.79
C LEU A 6 -1.80 -7.76 8.28
N LEU A 7 -0.65 -8.30 8.65
CA LEU A 7 0.47 -7.54 9.24
C LEU A 7 1.52 -7.12 8.20
N GLY A 8 1.71 -7.94 7.15
CA GLY A 8 2.65 -7.73 6.05
C GLY A 8 2.43 -8.77 4.97
N LEU A 9 3.19 -8.72 3.89
CA LEU A 9 3.14 -9.71 2.80
C LEU A 9 4.33 -10.67 2.81
N GLU A 10 5.35 -10.42 3.62
CA GLU A 10 6.54 -11.27 3.69
C GLU A 10 6.18 -12.73 3.99
N HIS A 11 5.34 -12.98 4.98
CA HIS A 11 4.92 -14.32 5.39
C HIS A 11 3.47 -14.64 5.02
N TYR A 12 2.77 -13.75 4.33
CA TYR A 12 1.36 -13.92 3.98
C TYR A 12 1.21 -14.92 2.82
N PRO A 13 0.26 -15.88 2.88
CA PRO A 13 0.08 -16.86 1.82
C PRO A 13 -0.27 -16.23 0.47
N ALA A 14 0.30 -16.76 -0.61
CA ALA A 14 0.03 -16.29 -1.97
C ALA A 14 -1.45 -16.48 -2.35
N GLU A 15 -2.04 -17.59 -1.93
CA GLU A 15 -3.45 -17.94 -2.18
C GLU A 15 -4.40 -16.93 -1.52
N ASP A 16 -4.04 -16.45 -0.32
CA ASP A 16 -4.81 -15.42 0.37
C ASP A 16 -4.71 -14.07 -0.36
N ILE A 17 -3.54 -13.73 -0.90
CA ILE A 17 -3.39 -12.52 -1.73
C ILE A 17 -4.28 -12.62 -2.99
N VAL A 18 -4.27 -13.76 -3.69
CA VAL A 18 -5.13 -14.01 -4.84
C VAL A 18 -6.60 -13.89 -4.46
N SER A 19 -7.02 -14.52 -3.36
CA SER A 19 -8.41 -14.45 -2.87
C SER A 19 -8.85 -13.00 -2.58
N ILE A 20 -7.94 -12.17 -2.04
CA ILE A 20 -8.24 -10.75 -1.81
C ILE A 20 -8.41 -10.00 -3.14
N ILE A 21 -7.53 -10.25 -4.12
CA ILE A 21 -7.60 -9.60 -5.44
C ILE A 21 -8.90 -9.98 -6.16
N ASP A 22 -9.26 -11.26 -6.19
CA ASP A 22 -10.49 -11.76 -6.83
C ASP A 22 -11.74 -11.17 -6.15
N THR A 23 -11.74 -11.13 -4.81
CA THR A 23 -12.83 -10.51 -4.05
C THR A 23 -12.91 -9.01 -4.28
N ALA A 24 -11.77 -8.33 -4.48
CA ALA A 24 -11.73 -6.91 -4.78
C ALA A 24 -12.42 -6.58 -6.12
N PHE A 25 -12.32 -7.43 -7.14
CA PHE A 25 -13.07 -7.26 -8.40
C PHE A 25 -14.58 -7.30 -8.17
N SER A 26 -15.08 -8.23 -7.34
CA SER A 26 -16.51 -8.27 -6.98
C SER A 26 -16.96 -6.97 -6.28
N PHE A 27 -16.13 -6.42 -5.39
CA PHE A 27 -16.42 -5.13 -4.75
C PHE A 27 -16.23 -3.94 -5.69
N ARG A 28 -15.36 -4.04 -6.70
CA ARG A 28 -15.22 -3.02 -7.74
C ARG A 28 -16.54 -2.79 -8.47
N GLU A 29 -17.26 -3.86 -8.81
CA GLU A 29 -18.61 -3.79 -9.39
C GLU A 29 -19.63 -3.10 -8.44
N VAL A 30 -19.53 -3.34 -7.13
CA VAL A 30 -20.38 -2.68 -6.14
C VAL A 30 -20.16 -1.16 -6.14
N LEU A 31 -18.92 -0.70 -6.35
CA LEU A 31 -18.56 0.72 -6.39
C LEU A 31 -19.16 1.46 -7.60
N ASP A 32 -19.51 0.73 -8.66
CA ASP A 32 -20.14 1.32 -9.86
C ASP A 32 -21.69 1.34 -9.80
N ARG A 33 -22.30 0.70 -8.78
CA ARG A 33 -23.77 0.67 -8.59
C ARG A 33 -24.28 2.03 -8.10
N PRO A 34 -25.56 2.36 -8.38
CA PRO A 34 -26.21 3.53 -7.77
C PRO A 34 -26.16 3.50 -6.24
N ILE A 35 -26.45 2.34 -5.62
CA ILE A 35 -26.31 2.09 -4.19
C ILE A 35 -25.00 1.33 -3.97
N LYS A 36 -23.98 2.06 -3.57
CA LYS A 36 -22.62 1.54 -3.36
C LYS A 36 -22.44 0.97 -1.94
N LYS A 37 -23.39 0.21 -1.45
CA LYS A 37 -23.40 -0.31 -0.07
C LYS A 37 -23.92 -1.74 -0.04
N VAL A 38 -23.27 -2.58 0.77
CA VAL A 38 -23.65 -3.97 1.06
C VAL A 38 -23.62 -4.23 2.56
N PRO A 39 -24.50 -5.08 3.13
CA PRO A 39 -24.62 -5.29 4.58
C PRO A 39 -23.64 -6.33 5.14
N SER A 40 -22.51 -6.57 4.44
CA SER A 40 -21.61 -7.70 4.73
C SER A 40 -20.92 -7.62 6.10
N LEU A 41 -20.78 -6.44 6.69
CA LEU A 41 -20.19 -6.23 8.03
C LEU A 41 -21.12 -5.44 8.95
N GLN A 42 -22.43 -5.57 8.75
CA GLN A 42 -23.40 -4.92 9.62
C GLN A 42 -23.24 -5.42 11.06
N GLY A 43 -23.20 -4.49 12.03
CA GLY A 43 -23.00 -4.79 13.45
C GLY A 43 -21.54 -5.03 13.86
N LYS A 44 -20.57 -4.98 12.91
CA LYS A 44 -19.15 -5.01 13.21
C LYS A 44 -18.61 -3.61 13.48
N THR A 45 -17.79 -3.47 14.52
CA THR A 45 -17.15 -2.20 14.92
C THR A 45 -15.66 -2.24 14.64
N ILE A 46 -15.16 -1.32 13.82
CA ILE A 46 -13.76 -1.25 13.42
C ILE A 46 -13.16 0.10 13.82
N VAL A 47 -12.00 0.07 14.46
CA VAL A 47 -11.26 1.26 14.87
C VAL A 47 -10.12 1.56 13.90
N ASN A 48 -10.13 2.76 13.31
CA ASN A 48 -8.98 3.30 12.59
C ASN A 48 -8.04 3.99 13.58
N LEU A 49 -6.94 3.32 13.90
CA LEU A 49 -5.96 3.74 14.91
C LEU A 49 -4.72 4.32 14.22
N PHE A 50 -4.72 5.62 13.93
CA PHE A 50 -3.68 6.29 13.15
C PHE A 50 -2.80 7.16 14.04
N PHE A 51 -1.54 6.75 14.23
CA PHE A 51 -0.51 7.47 14.98
C PHE A 51 0.31 8.43 14.12
N GLU A 52 0.24 8.28 12.80
CA GLU A 52 0.81 9.24 11.85
C GLU A 52 -0.25 9.77 10.87
N ASN A 53 -0.01 10.95 10.31
CA ASN A 53 -0.94 11.57 9.37
C ASN A 53 -1.05 10.77 8.07
N SER A 54 -2.27 10.44 7.69
CA SER A 54 -2.57 9.80 6.40
C SER A 54 -4.01 10.08 5.97
N THR A 55 -4.21 11.10 5.17
CA THR A 55 -5.54 11.47 4.70
C THR A 55 -6.13 10.40 3.78
N ARG A 56 -5.40 9.99 2.73
CA ARG A 56 -5.90 9.04 1.74
C ARG A 56 -6.19 7.65 2.33
N THR A 57 -5.25 7.07 3.07
CA THR A 57 -5.43 5.73 3.64
C THR A 57 -6.60 5.71 4.60
N ARG A 58 -6.72 6.70 5.49
CA ARG A 58 -7.83 6.82 6.43
C ARG A 58 -9.18 6.95 5.71
N ILE A 59 -9.30 7.88 4.77
CA ILE A 59 -10.54 8.07 4.00
C ILE A 59 -10.91 6.81 3.23
N SER A 60 -9.93 6.11 2.64
CA SER A 60 -10.18 4.89 1.88
C SER A 60 -10.69 3.75 2.77
N PHE A 61 -10.15 3.57 3.99
CA PHE A 61 -10.69 2.63 4.97
C PHE A 61 -12.07 3.03 5.47
N GLU A 62 -12.29 4.31 5.79
CA GLU A 62 -13.62 4.81 6.17
C GLU A 62 -14.68 4.53 5.11
N LEU A 63 -14.34 4.79 3.84
CA LEU A 63 -15.24 4.50 2.73
C LEU A 63 -15.49 3.00 2.59
N ALA A 64 -14.45 2.17 2.66
CA ALA A 64 -14.59 0.72 2.59
C ALA A 64 -15.53 0.19 3.69
N LEU A 65 -15.33 0.63 4.94
CA LEU A 65 -16.16 0.24 6.08
C LEU A 65 -17.61 0.70 5.91
N LYS A 66 -17.84 1.95 5.53
CA LYS A 66 -19.19 2.47 5.25
C LYS A 66 -19.89 1.72 4.11
N ARG A 67 -19.16 1.29 3.08
CA ARG A 67 -19.68 0.48 1.97
C ARG A 67 -20.07 -0.93 2.42
N LEU A 68 -19.37 -1.49 3.41
CA LEU A 68 -19.66 -2.79 4.00
C LEU A 68 -20.70 -2.74 5.14
N SER A 69 -21.25 -1.56 5.46
CA SER A 69 -22.20 -1.32 6.54
C SER A 69 -21.64 -1.53 7.95
N ALA A 70 -20.32 -1.42 8.11
CA ALA A 70 -19.67 -1.50 9.41
C ALA A 70 -19.70 -0.15 10.16
N ASP A 71 -19.69 -0.22 11.50
CA ASP A 71 -19.48 0.92 12.35
C ASP A 71 -17.99 1.28 12.40
N THR A 72 -17.68 2.57 12.25
CA THR A 72 -16.30 3.05 12.18
C THR A 72 -16.02 4.08 13.24
N VAL A 73 -15.00 3.84 14.04
CA VAL A 73 -14.47 4.76 15.02
C VAL A 73 -13.07 5.24 14.59
N ASN A 74 -12.87 6.55 14.53
CA ASN A 74 -11.57 7.12 14.17
C ASN A 74 -10.85 7.63 15.41
N PHE A 75 -9.65 7.12 15.63
CA PHE A 75 -8.73 7.60 16.64
C PHE A 75 -7.59 8.39 15.98
N SER A 76 -7.26 9.53 16.56
CA SER A 76 -6.10 10.34 16.16
C SER A 76 -5.22 10.61 17.37
N ALA A 77 -3.95 10.21 17.28
CA ALA A 77 -2.96 10.42 18.34
C ALA A 77 -2.77 11.90 18.71
N SER A 78 -2.98 12.80 17.75
CA SER A 78 -2.83 14.26 17.97
C SER A 78 -3.85 14.86 18.94
N SER A 79 -5.00 14.19 19.15
CA SER A 79 -6.08 14.63 20.04
C SER A 79 -6.34 13.69 21.21
N SER A 80 -5.45 12.72 21.47
CA SER A 80 -5.68 11.62 22.41
C SER A 80 -4.98 11.80 23.77
N SER A 81 -5.36 10.93 24.72
CA SER A 81 -4.76 10.80 26.06
C SER A 81 -3.27 10.42 26.04
N LEU A 82 -2.72 9.96 24.92
CA LEU A 82 -1.28 9.74 24.73
C LEU A 82 -0.46 11.00 25.07
N LYS A 83 -1.00 12.20 24.79
CA LYS A 83 -0.37 13.47 25.21
C LYS A 83 -0.33 13.65 26.73
N LYS A 84 -1.10 12.88 27.48
CA LYS A 84 -1.14 12.89 28.95
C LYS A 84 -0.24 11.82 29.56
N GLY A 85 0.56 11.09 28.74
CA GLY A 85 1.48 10.05 29.21
C GLY A 85 0.88 8.65 29.28
N GLU A 86 -0.31 8.40 28.69
CA GLU A 86 -0.86 7.06 28.57
C GLU A 86 0.04 6.19 27.67
N SER A 87 0.32 4.95 28.07
CA SER A 87 1.13 4.04 27.26
C SER A 87 0.37 3.50 26.04
N PHE A 88 1.12 3.09 25.00
CA PHE A 88 0.52 2.40 23.86
C PHE A 88 -0.33 1.19 24.29
N LYS A 89 0.20 0.37 25.23
CA LYS A 89 -0.50 -0.79 25.74
C LYS A 89 -1.83 -0.42 26.40
N ASP A 90 -1.85 0.59 27.28
CA ASP A 90 -3.06 0.99 27.98
C ASP A 90 -4.10 1.53 27.02
N THR A 91 -3.68 2.35 26.05
CA THR A 91 -4.57 2.89 25.01
C THR A 91 -5.26 1.76 24.22
N VAL A 92 -4.51 0.76 23.74
CA VAL A 92 -5.07 -0.30 22.90
C VAL A 92 -5.92 -1.27 23.70
N GLN A 93 -5.56 -1.56 24.96
CA GLN A 93 -6.37 -2.39 25.85
C GLN A 93 -7.70 -1.72 26.24
N ASN A 94 -7.71 -0.40 26.46
CA ASN A 94 -8.93 0.36 26.70
C ASN A 94 -9.86 0.31 25.47
N ILE A 95 -9.31 0.42 24.26
CA ILE A 95 -10.07 0.31 23.00
C ILE A 95 -10.64 -1.10 22.84
N GLU A 96 -9.83 -2.15 23.09
CA GLU A 96 -10.26 -3.56 23.01
C GLU A 96 -11.39 -3.88 24.00
N ALA A 97 -11.34 -3.32 25.22
CA ALA A 97 -12.37 -3.50 26.24
C ALA A 97 -13.75 -2.98 25.79
N MET A 98 -13.83 -2.11 24.78
CA MET A 98 -15.08 -1.63 24.17
C MET A 98 -15.70 -2.63 23.19
N LYS A 99 -15.17 -3.87 23.09
CA LYS A 99 -15.69 -4.98 22.27
C LYS A 99 -15.70 -4.65 20.77
N ILE A 100 -14.57 -4.21 20.26
CA ILE A 100 -14.35 -3.99 18.83
C ILE A 100 -14.03 -5.30 18.10
N ASP A 101 -14.25 -5.34 16.77
CA ASP A 101 -13.97 -6.52 15.94
C ASP A 101 -12.62 -6.44 15.24
N ALA A 102 -12.17 -5.25 14.88
CA ALA A 102 -10.88 -5.05 14.23
C ALA A 102 -10.26 -3.67 14.50
N VAL A 103 -8.94 -3.65 14.37
CA VAL A 103 -8.13 -2.42 14.38
C VAL A 103 -7.39 -2.28 13.05
N VAL A 104 -7.59 -1.17 12.37
CA VAL A 104 -6.77 -0.72 11.24
C VAL A 104 -5.72 0.23 11.79
N MET A 105 -4.46 -0.22 11.85
CA MET A 105 -3.40 0.55 12.49
C MET A 105 -2.40 1.13 11.49
N ARG A 106 -2.05 2.40 11.70
CA ARG A 106 -0.93 3.06 11.03
C ARG A 106 0.00 3.70 12.05
N HIS A 107 1.29 3.35 12.01
CA HIS A 107 2.26 3.75 13.02
C HIS A 107 3.60 4.20 12.40
N PRO A 108 4.31 5.18 13.00
CA PRO A 108 5.64 5.57 12.53
C PRO A 108 6.71 4.50 12.78
N ASP A 109 6.54 3.63 13.77
CA ASP A 109 7.54 2.61 14.14
C ASP A 109 7.26 1.27 13.46
N PRO A 110 8.31 0.62 12.89
CA PRO A 110 8.21 -0.73 12.34
C PRO A 110 7.82 -1.76 13.39
N GLY A 111 6.98 -2.73 13.02
CA GLY A 111 6.57 -3.83 13.91
C GLY A 111 5.46 -3.47 14.91
N ALA A 112 5.00 -2.21 14.93
CA ALA A 112 3.95 -1.80 15.86
C ALA A 112 2.64 -2.59 15.65
N SER A 113 2.28 -2.94 14.41
CA SER A 113 1.11 -3.78 14.13
C SER A 113 1.26 -5.20 14.68
N LEU A 114 2.45 -5.78 14.63
CA LEU A 114 2.75 -7.07 15.25
C LEU A 114 2.71 -6.97 16.79
N LEU A 115 3.24 -5.88 17.37
CA LEU A 115 3.16 -5.65 18.80
C LEU A 115 1.70 -5.55 19.27
N LEU A 116 0.84 -4.88 18.50
CA LEU A 116 -0.58 -4.75 18.82
C LEU A 116 -1.27 -6.10 18.99
N THR A 117 -0.97 -7.12 18.18
CA THR A 117 -1.57 -8.45 18.29
C THR A 117 -1.32 -9.17 19.62
N LYS A 118 -0.33 -8.69 20.42
CA LYS A 118 -0.06 -9.23 21.76
C LYS A 118 -0.98 -8.66 22.85
N TYR A 119 -1.71 -7.59 22.53
CA TYR A 119 -2.53 -6.86 23.50
C TYR A 119 -4.03 -6.89 23.17
N VAL A 120 -4.42 -7.34 21.96
CA VAL A 120 -5.80 -7.37 21.51
C VAL A 120 -6.15 -8.73 20.89
N ASP A 121 -7.41 -9.14 21.06
CA ASP A 121 -7.98 -10.32 20.43
C ASP A 121 -8.66 -9.98 19.09
N SER A 122 -8.96 -8.71 18.84
CA SER A 122 -9.54 -8.24 17.60
C SER A 122 -8.60 -8.44 16.39
N VAL A 123 -9.15 -8.43 15.18
CA VAL A 123 -8.36 -8.52 13.94
C VAL A 123 -7.49 -7.28 13.77
N VAL A 124 -6.22 -7.46 13.43
CA VAL A 124 -5.29 -6.34 13.16
C VAL A 124 -4.97 -6.25 11.67
N ILE A 125 -5.13 -5.05 11.11
CA ILE A 125 -4.80 -4.74 9.73
C ILE A 125 -3.76 -3.62 9.71
N ASN A 126 -2.57 -3.91 9.14
CA ASN A 126 -1.50 -2.94 8.99
C ASN A 126 -1.81 -1.98 7.83
N ALA A 127 -2.04 -0.71 8.13
CA ALA A 127 -2.22 0.39 7.17
C ALA A 127 -0.91 1.19 6.93
N GLY A 128 0.21 0.59 7.28
CA GLY A 128 1.59 1.09 7.11
C GLY A 128 2.29 1.34 8.44
N ASP A 129 3.42 0.66 8.66
CA ASP A 129 4.25 0.79 9.85
C ASP A 129 5.71 1.13 9.51
N GLY A 130 6.15 2.30 9.92
CA GLY A 130 7.52 2.80 9.72
C GLY A 130 8.01 2.67 8.27
N THR A 131 9.15 2.01 8.11
CA THR A 131 9.74 1.63 6.82
C THR A 131 9.55 0.14 6.53
N HIS A 132 8.74 -0.57 7.33
CA HIS A 132 8.58 -2.01 7.27
C HIS A 132 7.63 -2.42 6.12
N GLU A 133 6.30 -2.34 6.31
CA GLU A 133 5.35 -2.76 5.28
C GLU A 133 4.09 -1.88 5.21
N HIS A 134 3.45 -1.89 4.05
CA HIS A 134 2.11 -1.37 3.79
C HIS A 134 1.32 -2.37 2.93
N PRO A 135 0.91 -3.51 3.49
CA PRO A 135 0.36 -4.62 2.72
C PRO A 135 -0.86 -4.24 1.89
N THR A 136 -1.74 -3.40 2.44
CA THR A 136 -2.95 -2.98 1.72
C THR A 136 -2.67 -2.05 0.53
N GLN A 137 -1.50 -1.41 0.48
CA GLN A 137 -1.06 -0.65 -0.69
C GLN A 137 -0.55 -1.62 -1.78
N ALA A 138 0.29 -2.58 -1.43
CA ALA A 138 0.79 -3.54 -2.40
C ALA A 138 -0.34 -4.40 -2.99
N ILE A 139 -1.34 -4.77 -2.20
CA ILE A 139 -2.52 -5.50 -2.69
C ILE A 139 -3.30 -4.67 -3.72
N LEU A 140 -3.56 -3.38 -3.45
CA LEU A 140 -4.24 -2.54 -4.44
C LEU A 140 -3.39 -2.30 -5.70
N ASP A 141 -2.05 -2.25 -5.56
CA ASP A 141 -1.14 -2.13 -6.70
C ASP A 141 -1.23 -3.39 -7.58
N MET A 142 -1.21 -4.58 -6.97
CA MET A 142 -1.39 -5.85 -7.67
C MET A 142 -2.80 -6.00 -8.26
N THR A 143 -3.85 -5.53 -7.58
CA THR A 143 -5.22 -5.48 -8.12
C THR A 143 -5.28 -4.61 -9.37
N SER A 144 -4.59 -3.46 -9.38
CA SER A 144 -4.55 -2.55 -10.53
C SER A 144 -3.76 -3.14 -11.70
N LEU A 145 -2.67 -3.87 -11.42
CA LEU A 145 -1.94 -4.62 -12.44
C LEU A 145 -2.80 -5.75 -13.03
N GLN A 146 -3.50 -6.52 -12.20
CA GLN A 146 -4.42 -7.56 -12.65
C GLN A 146 -5.55 -6.98 -13.51
N GLU A 147 -6.11 -5.82 -13.15
CA GLU A 147 -7.12 -5.12 -13.94
C GLU A 147 -6.58 -4.68 -15.31
N ARG A 148 -5.38 -4.12 -15.34
CA ARG A 148 -4.78 -3.55 -16.56
C ARG A 148 -4.26 -4.62 -17.55
N PHE A 149 -3.68 -5.71 -17.02
CA PHE A 149 -2.99 -6.73 -17.83
C PHE A 149 -3.71 -8.09 -17.88
N GLY A 150 -4.77 -8.28 -17.09
CA GLY A 150 -5.44 -9.58 -16.93
C GLY A 150 -4.66 -10.60 -16.10
N LYS A 151 -3.44 -10.27 -15.68
CA LYS A 151 -2.55 -11.12 -14.88
C LYS A 151 -1.53 -10.29 -14.12
N VAL A 152 -0.92 -10.88 -13.08
CA VAL A 152 0.30 -10.35 -12.41
C VAL A 152 1.50 -11.21 -12.73
N LYS A 153 1.29 -12.51 -12.88
CA LYS A 153 2.35 -13.48 -13.21
C LYS A 153 3.07 -13.09 -14.51
N ASP A 154 4.38 -13.26 -14.54
CA ASP A 154 5.29 -12.96 -15.64
C ASP A 154 5.32 -11.49 -16.08
N LEU A 155 4.74 -10.56 -15.30
CA LEU A 155 4.92 -9.13 -15.53
C LEU A 155 6.31 -8.68 -15.05
N ARG A 156 6.89 -7.76 -15.78
CA ARG A 156 8.16 -7.11 -15.46
C ARG A 156 7.88 -5.74 -14.84
N ILE A 157 8.16 -5.62 -13.55
CA ILE A 157 7.80 -4.44 -12.76
C ILE A 157 9.05 -3.70 -12.30
N GLY A 158 9.17 -2.43 -12.68
CA GLY A 158 10.18 -1.52 -12.17
C GLY A 158 9.67 -0.78 -10.93
N ILE A 159 10.43 -0.79 -9.83
CA ILE A 159 10.16 0.06 -8.65
C ILE A 159 11.26 1.11 -8.59
N ILE A 160 10.89 2.39 -8.72
CA ILE A 160 11.83 3.48 -8.97
C ILE A 160 11.76 4.52 -7.85
N GLY A 161 12.89 4.90 -7.29
CA GLY A 161 13.02 6.04 -6.39
C GLY A 161 13.61 5.73 -5.03
N ASP A 162 12.96 6.20 -3.95
CA ASP A 162 13.39 5.99 -2.57
C ASP A 162 12.98 4.59 -2.07
N ILE A 163 13.80 3.59 -2.37
CA ILE A 163 13.56 2.20 -1.93
C ILE A 163 13.87 2.05 -0.44
N MET A 164 14.92 2.74 0.06
CA MET A 164 15.44 2.63 1.42
C MET A 164 14.37 2.89 2.48
N TYR A 165 13.60 3.95 2.29
CA TYR A 165 12.59 4.40 3.27
C TYR A 165 11.17 4.05 2.87
N SER A 166 10.98 3.29 1.79
CA SER A 166 9.66 2.98 1.26
C SER A 166 9.13 1.64 1.76
N ARG A 167 8.20 1.68 2.72
CA ARG A 167 7.39 0.52 3.11
C ARG A 167 6.54 -0.03 1.95
N VAL A 168 6.20 0.81 0.97
CA VAL A 168 5.45 0.39 -0.23
C VAL A 168 6.32 -0.47 -1.14
N ALA A 169 7.60 -0.09 -1.35
CA ALA A 169 8.53 -0.90 -2.13
C ALA A 169 8.66 -2.30 -1.53
N ARG A 170 8.84 -2.41 -0.22
CA ARG A 170 9.02 -3.68 0.48
C ARG A 170 7.81 -4.60 0.31
N SER A 171 6.60 -4.11 0.61
CA SER A 171 5.38 -4.89 0.42
C SER A 171 5.15 -5.30 -1.03
N ASN A 172 5.46 -4.42 -2.00
CA ASN A 172 5.35 -4.75 -3.43
C ASN A 172 6.36 -5.83 -3.82
N ILE A 173 7.61 -5.79 -3.34
CA ILE A 173 8.60 -6.84 -3.60
C ILE A 173 8.05 -8.20 -3.16
N TYR A 174 7.57 -8.31 -1.92
CA TYR A 174 7.05 -9.56 -1.39
C TYR A 174 5.81 -10.04 -2.16
N GLY A 175 4.83 -9.17 -2.36
CA GLY A 175 3.58 -9.53 -3.02
C GLY A 175 3.76 -9.90 -4.50
N LEU A 176 4.45 -9.08 -5.27
CA LEU A 176 4.68 -9.30 -6.70
C LEU A 176 5.45 -10.59 -6.96
N LYS A 177 6.51 -10.85 -6.19
CA LYS A 177 7.26 -12.10 -6.32
C LYS A 177 6.44 -13.35 -6.00
N LYS A 178 5.59 -13.29 -4.97
CA LYS A 178 4.69 -14.39 -4.62
C LYS A 178 3.69 -14.68 -5.73
N LEU A 179 3.28 -13.65 -6.48
CA LEU A 179 2.40 -13.80 -7.63
C LEU A 179 3.15 -14.11 -8.94
N GLY A 180 4.48 -14.29 -8.90
CA GLY A 180 5.29 -14.70 -10.03
C GLY A 180 5.67 -13.57 -10.99
N ALA A 181 5.63 -12.31 -10.55
CA ALA A 181 6.18 -11.19 -11.31
C ALA A 181 7.71 -11.08 -11.13
N GLU A 182 8.38 -10.53 -12.11
CA GLU A 182 9.79 -10.14 -12.04
C GLU A 182 9.91 -8.69 -11.58
N VAL A 183 10.83 -8.42 -10.65
CA VAL A 183 11.00 -7.08 -10.07
C VAL A 183 12.42 -6.58 -10.28
N ILE A 184 12.55 -5.34 -10.75
CA ILE A 184 13.79 -4.57 -10.80
C ILE A 184 13.64 -3.30 -9.97
N LEU A 185 14.64 -3.00 -9.14
CA LEU A 185 14.71 -1.79 -8.34
C LEU A 185 15.65 -0.79 -8.97
N CYS A 186 15.26 0.49 -9.01
CA CYS A 186 16.09 1.55 -9.58
C CYS A 186 16.04 2.81 -8.71
N GLY A 187 17.20 3.38 -8.44
CA GLY A 187 17.32 4.63 -7.71
C GLY A 187 18.77 5.00 -7.40
N PRO A 188 19.02 6.14 -6.74
CA PRO A 188 20.33 6.50 -6.24
C PRO A 188 20.90 5.41 -5.33
N THR A 189 22.20 5.14 -5.40
CA THR A 189 22.88 4.13 -4.55
C THR A 189 22.59 4.34 -3.06
N THR A 190 22.51 5.59 -2.62
CA THR A 190 22.20 5.98 -1.23
C THR A 190 20.77 5.69 -0.81
N LEU A 191 19.87 5.48 -1.76
CA LEU A 191 18.44 5.17 -1.53
C LEU A 191 18.09 3.71 -1.85
N ILE A 192 19.08 2.87 -2.12
CA ILE A 192 18.93 1.42 -2.25
C ILE A 192 19.46 0.76 -0.97
N PRO A 193 18.65 -0.04 -0.25
CA PRO A 193 19.13 -0.76 0.93
C PRO A 193 20.27 -1.73 0.58
N PRO A 194 21.34 -1.79 1.38
CA PRO A 194 22.36 -2.82 1.21
C PRO A 194 21.74 -4.22 1.21
N HIS A 195 22.22 -5.10 0.36
CA HIS A 195 21.80 -6.50 0.26
C HIS A 195 20.31 -6.72 -0.05
N ILE A 196 19.61 -5.74 -0.63
CA ILE A 196 18.19 -5.88 -1.03
C ILE A 196 18.01 -6.95 -2.12
N ASP A 197 19.03 -7.23 -2.90
CA ASP A 197 19.13 -8.29 -3.89
C ASP A 197 18.94 -9.70 -3.28
N SER A 198 19.22 -9.87 -2.00
CA SER A 198 18.93 -11.12 -1.27
C SER A 198 17.44 -11.47 -1.26
N LEU A 199 16.55 -10.50 -1.48
CA LEU A 199 15.12 -10.73 -1.70
C LEU A 199 14.84 -11.32 -3.10
N GLY A 200 15.89 -11.59 -3.91
CA GLY A 200 15.77 -12.14 -5.26
C GLY A 200 15.20 -11.16 -6.27
N VAL A 201 15.54 -9.89 -6.14
CA VAL A 201 15.20 -8.81 -7.07
C VAL A 201 16.48 -8.30 -7.77
N ARG A 202 16.33 -7.79 -8.98
CA ARG A 202 17.43 -7.10 -9.66
C ARG A 202 17.55 -5.68 -9.16
N VAL A 203 18.77 -5.14 -9.17
CA VAL A 203 19.05 -3.75 -8.83
C VAL A 203 19.81 -3.09 -9.97
N THR A 204 19.41 -1.91 -10.36
CA THR A 204 20.13 -1.07 -11.32
C THR A 204 20.11 0.39 -10.88
N HIS A 205 21.04 1.19 -11.40
CA HIS A 205 21.05 2.64 -11.25
C HIS A 205 20.80 3.35 -12.59
N ASP A 206 20.52 2.56 -13.63
CA ASP A 206 20.17 3.05 -14.96
C ASP A 206 18.65 2.98 -15.15
N LEU A 207 18.02 4.15 -15.18
CA LEU A 207 16.58 4.25 -15.40
C LEU A 207 16.17 3.83 -16.80
N ASP A 208 17.01 4.11 -17.81
CA ASP A 208 16.68 3.78 -19.19
C ASP A 208 16.66 2.26 -19.40
N GLU A 209 17.54 1.50 -18.70
CA GLU A 209 17.45 0.03 -18.65
C GLU A 209 16.07 -0.46 -18.13
N VAL A 210 15.56 0.18 -17.07
CA VAL A 210 14.24 -0.17 -16.51
C VAL A 210 13.13 0.14 -17.49
N LEU A 211 13.16 1.30 -18.13
CA LEU A 211 12.12 1.72 -19.06
C LEU A 211 12.08 0.85 -20.34
N ASP A 212 13.22 0.34 -20.79
CA ASP A 212 13.25 -0.63 -21.91
C ASP A 212 12.72 -2.01 -21.52
N TRP A 213 12.89 -2.39 -20.27
CA TRP A 213 12.55 -3.74 -19.81
C TRP A 213 11.13 -3.85 -19.24
N ALA A 214 10.67 -2.90 -18.43
CA ALA A 214 9.47 -3.01 -17.64
C ALA A 214 8.16 -2.96 -18.45
N ASP A 215 7.13 -3.69 -18.00
CA ASP A 215 5.76 -3.58 -18.49
C ASP A 215 4.99 -2.50 -17.71
N ALA A 216 5.31 -2.37 -16.40
CA ALA A 216 4.81 -1.29 -15.56
C ALA A 216 5.90 -0.79 -14.61
N ILE A 217 5.79 0.47 -14.19
CA ILE A 217 6.66 1.06 -13.19
C ILE A 217 5.85 1.61 -12.01
N ILE A 218 6.34 1.38 -10.79
CA ILE A 218 5.85 2.00 -9.57
C ILE A 218 6.85 3.09 -9.18
N VAL A 219 6.45 4.34 -9.40
CA VAL A 219 7.27 5.51 -9.08
C VAL A 219 7.05 5.87 -7.62
N LEU A 220 8.11 5.81 -6.82
CA LEU A 220 8.04 6.13 -5.40
C LEU A 220 8.25 7.62 -5.16
N ARG A 221 7.51 8.15 -4.21
CA ARG A 221 7.71 9.51 -3.73
C ARG A 221 9.10 9.66 -3.11
N ILE A 222 9.80 10.72 -3.48
CA ILE A 222 11.00 11.14 -2.77
C ILE A 222 10.59 11.84 -1.47
N GLN A 223 11.08 11.32 -0.35
CA GLN A 223 10.74 11.83 0.98
C GLN A 223 11.68 12.99 1.34
N LEU A 224 11.40 14.19 0.78
CA LEU A 224 12.21 15.40 0.96
C LEU A 224 12.42 15.75 2.43
N GLU A 225 11.46 15.43 3.28
CA GLU A 225 11.53 15.62 4.73
C GLU A 225 12.58 14.77 5.43
N ARG A 226 13.15 13.78 4.75
CA ARG A 226 14.23 12.91 5.24
C ARG A 226 15.59 13.26 4.65
N MET A 227 15.66 14.31 3.80
CA MET A 227 16.85 14.69 3.04
C MET A 227 17.89 15.51 3.77
N ASP A 228 17.60 15.98 4.98
CA ASP A 228 18.58 16.69 5.83
C ASP A 228 19.88 15.90 6.06
N ARG A 229 19.97 14.68 5.53
CA ARG A 229 21.10 13.76 5.63
C ARG A 229 22.00 13.69 4.39
N GLY A 230 21.80 14.53 3.38
CA GLY A 230 22.67 14.56 2.18
C GLY A 230 22.65 13.27 1.34
N LEU A 231 21.50 12.59 1.25
CA LEU A 231 21.35 11.29 0.56
C LEU A 231 21.46 11.38 -0.97
N PHE A 232 21.31 12.57 -1.53
CA PHE A 232 21.64 12.88 -2.93
C PHE A 232 21.95 14.40 -3.08
N PRO A 233 22.72 14.79 -4.08
CA PRO A 233 23.28 16.14 -4.18
C PRO A 233 22.22 17.23 -4.33
N SER A 234 21.17 17.00 -5.13
CA SER A 234 20.08 17.95 -5.31
C SER A 234 18.83 17.31 -5.93
N VAL A 235 17.68 17.93 -5.69
CA VAL A 235 16.40 17.58 -6.34
C VAL A 235 16.51 17.64 -7.87
N ARG A 236 17.28 18.60 -8.39
CA ARG A 236 17.52 18.74 -9.84
C ARG A 236 18.28 17.55 -10.39
N GLU A 237 19.31 17.10 -9.71
CA GLU A 237 20.09 15.93 -10.13
C GLU A 237 19.26 14.66 -10.05
N TYR A 238 18.51 14.46 -8.95
CA TYR A 238 17.56 13.36 -8.87
C TYR A 238 16.61 13.32 -10.06
N ARG A 239 15.98 14.48 -10.39
CA ARG A 239 15.07 14.58 -11.53
C ARG A 239 15.78 14.23 -12.86
N ASN A 240 16.99 14.70 -13.05
CA ASN A 240 17.75 14.44 -14.28
C ASN A 240 18.07 12.95 -14.45
N LEU A 241 18.37 12.26 -13.35
CA LEU A 241 18.78 10.85 -13.39
C LEU A 241 17.58 9.89 -13.29
N PHE A 242 16.62 10.17 -12.42
CA PHE A 242 15.55 9.23 -12.05
C PHE A 242 14.13 9.77 -12.27
N GLY A 243 13.97 11.02 -12.71
CA GLY A 243 12.65 11.60 -12.97
C GLY A 243 11.98 10.98 -14.20
N ILE A 244 10.71 10.62 -14.06
CA ILE A 244 9.88 10.10 -15.16
C ILE A 244 9.28 11.30 -15.88
N THR A 245 9.88 11.66 -17.01
CA THR A 245 9.50 12.81 -17.83
C THR A 245 8.91 12.34 -19.16
N SER A 246 8.03 13.17 -19.76
CA SER A 246 7.48 12.90 -21.08
C SER A 246 8.57 12.80 -22.17
N GLU A 247 9.63 13.60 -22.04
CA GLU A 247 10.76 13.57 -22.97
C GLU A 247 11.49 12.23 -22.91
N ARG A 248 11.73 11.71 -21.67
CA ARG A 248 12.38 10.42 -21.49
C ARG A 248 11.52 9.28 -22.01
N LEU A 249 10.24 9.22 -21.66
CA LEU A 249 9.33 8.17 -22.13
C LEU A 249 9.21 8.12 -23.66
N LYS A 250 9.29 9.25 -24.36
CA LYS A 250 9.26 9.29 -25.83
C LYS A 250 10.47 8.64 -26.51
N LYS A 251 11.58 8.46 -25.78
CA LYS A 251 12.77 7.76 -26.32
C LYS A 251 12.59 6.25 -26.36
N HIS A 252 11.69 5.73 -25.50
CA HIS A 252 11.38 4.31 -25.41
C HIS A 252 10.17 3.98 -26.30
N LYS A 253 10.29 2.93 -27.11
CA LYS A 253 9.25 2.54 -28.08
C LYS A 253 8.10 1.75 -27.45
N LYS A 254 8.26 1.34 -26.18
CA LYS A 254 7.30 0.51 -25.45
C LYS A 254 6.32 1.38 -24.67
N GLU A 255 5.04 1.05 -24.71
CA GLU A 255 4.06 1.59 -23.77
C GLU A 255 4.30 0.98 -22.37
N ILE A 256 4.49 1.83 -21.37
CA ILE A 256 4.78 1.45 -19.99
C ILE A 256 3.66 1.97 -19.11
N VAL A 257 3.05 1.09 -18.32
CA VAL A 257 2.03 1.51 -17.35
C VAL A 257 2.70 2.23 -16.17
N ILE A 258 2.18 3.40 -15.83
CA ILE A 258 2.71 4.26 -14.78
C ILE A 258 1.83 4.17 -13.53
N MET A 259 2.44 3.83 -12.40
CA MET A 259 1.80 3.71 -11.09
C MET A 259 2.50 4.60 -10.07
N HIS A 260 1.74 5.09 -9.09
CA HIS A 260 2.30 5.89 -8.00
C HIS A 260 1.45 5.74 -6.72
N PRO A 261 2.02 5.38 -5.56
CA PRO A 261 1.24 5.19 -4.32
C PRO A 261 0.74 6.51 -3.71
N GLY A 262 1.25 7.65 -4.23
CA GLY A 262 0.95 9.01 -3.75
C GLY A 262 1.40 9.29 -2.29
N PRO A 263 1.50 10.57 -1.89
CA PRO A 263 1.36 11.78 -2.73
C PRO A 263 2.52 11.91 -3.71
N MET A 264 2.31 12.63 -4.82
CA MET A 264 3.36 12.88 -5.81
C MET A 264 4.03 14.23 -5.56
N ASN A 265 5.35 14.31 -5.74
CA ASN A 265 6.07 15.57 -5.92
C ASN A 265 6.18 15.84 -7.43
N ARG A 266 5.15 16.47 -8.00
CA ARG A 266 5.10 16.79 -9.43
C ARG A 266 6.29 17.65 -9.85
N GLY A 267 6.95 17.26 -10.94
CA GLY A 267 8.17 17.92 -11.41
C GLY A 267 9.46 17.45 -10.71
N ILE A 268 9.39 16.47 -9.81
CA ILE A 268 10.56 15.83 -9.18
C ILE A 268 10.67 14.38 -9.64
N GLU A 269 9.96 13.45 -9.03
CA GLU A 269 10.00 12.03 -9.44
C GLU A 269 9.15 11.73 -10.67
N ILE A 270 8.13 12.58 -10.94
CA ILE A 270 7.24 12.42 -12.08
C ILE A 270 6.74 13.77 -12.61
N ASP A 271 6.71 13.95 -13.90
CA ASP A 271 6.10 15.11 -14.54
C ASP A 271 4.57 15.06 -14.50
N SER A 272 3.93 16.24 -14.39
CA SER A 272 2.46 16.33 -14.43
C SER A 272 1.87 15.73 -15.69
N SER A 273 2.48 15.97 -16.85
CA SER A 273 2.03 15.41 -18.13
C SER A 273 2.12 13.88 -18.21
N VAL A 274 3.01 13.26 -17.43
CA VAL A 274 3.11 11.80 -17.31
C VAL A 274 2.07 11.29 -16.33
N ALA A 275 1.97 11.91 -15.15
CA ALA A 275 1.03 11.50 -14.11
C ALA A 275 -0.45 11.63 -14.53
N ASP A 276 -0.74 12.58 -15.42
CA ASP A 276 -2.08 12.82 -15.98
C ASP A 276 -2.24 12.21 -17.38
N GLY A 277 -1.24 11.47 -17.86
CA GLY A 277 -1.24 10.82 -19.17
C GLY A 277 -2.05 9.51 -19.20
N LYS A 278 -2.33 9.03 -20.43
CA LYS A 278 -3.16 7.84 -20.68
C LYS A 278 -2.58 6.53 -20.11
N GLU A 279 -1.25 6.48 -19.92
CA GLU A 279 -0.56 5.29 -19.40
C GLU A 279 -0.52 5.28 -17.86
N ALA A 280 -0.92 6.38 -17.21
CA ALA A 280 -0.97 6.47 -15.75
C ALA A 280 -2.29 5.91 -15.21
N ILE A 281 -2.21 4.84 -14.43
CA ILE A 281 -3.36 4.23 -13.75
C ILE A 281 -3.47 4.66 -12.28
N ILE A 282 -2.97 5.85 -11.96
CA ILE A 282 -2.87 6.36 -10.57
C ILE A 282 -4.25 6.55 -9.93
N LEU A 283 -5.23 7.02 -10.69
CA LEU A 283 -6.60 7.18 -10.19
C LEU A 283 -7.34 5.84 -10.09
N ASP A 284 -7.02 4.88 -10.98
CA ASP A 284 -7.52 3.51 -10.87
C ASP A 284 -6.99 2.83 -9.60
N GLN A 285 -5.70 3.05 -9.24
CA GLN A 285 -5.16 2.61 -7.95
C GLN A 285 -5.95 3.16 -6.76
N VAL A 286 -6.41 4.41 -6.81
CA VAL A 286 -7.23 5.00 -5.73
C VAL A 286 -8.55 4.26 -5.59
N LEU A 287 -9.22 3.96 -6.69
CA LEU A 287 -10.51 3.26 -6.71
C LEU A 287 -10.34 1.79 -6.31
N ASN A 288 -9.35 1.11 -6.87
CA ASN A 288 -8.97 -0.24 -6.49
C ASN A 288 -8.56 -0.33 -5.01
N GLY A 289 -8.02 0.78 -4.46
CA GLY A 289 -7.71 0.90 -3.05
C GLY A 289 -8.95 0.79 -2.14
N VAL A 290 -10.09 1.30 -2.55
CA VAL A 290 -11.35 1.13 -1.81
C VAL A 290 -11.84 -0.32 -1.94
N ALA A 291 -11.87 -0.86 -3.16
CA ALA A 291 -12.31 -2.24 -3.42
C ALA A 291 -11.44 -3.28 -2.70
N SER A 292 -10.11 -3.16 -2.77
CA SER A 292 -9.18 -4.08 -2.07
C SER A 292 -9.33 -4.02 -0.56
N ARG A 293 -9.56 -2.82 0.01
CA ARG A 293 -9.80 -2.68 1.46
C ARG A 293 -11.15 -3.27 1.86
N MET A 294 -12.18 -3.15 1.01
CA MET A 294 -13.45 -3.85 1.23
C MET A 294 -13.22 -5.37 1.23
N ALA A 295 -12.46 -5.91 0.28
CA ALA A 295 -12.14 -7.33 0.20
C ALA A 295 -11.38 -7.83 1.45
N ILE A 296 -10.34 -7.12 1.86
CA ILE A 296 -9.55 -7.43 3.06
C ILE A 296 -10.45 -7.48 4.30
N LEU A 297 -11.25 -6.44 4.53
CA LEU A 297 -12.15 -6.36 5.67
C LEU A 297 -13.20 -7.47 5.64
N TYR A 298 -13.81 -7.73 4.48
CA TYR A 298 -14.79 -8.78 4.32
C TYR A 298 -14.21 -10.18 4.60
N LEU A 299 -13.07 -10.50 4.02
CA LEU A 299 -12.46 -11.83 4.17
C LEU A 299 -11.92 -12.09 5.59
N LEU A 300 -11.47 -11.05 6.29
CA LEU A 300 -10.96 -11.19 7.66
C LEU A 300 -12.07 -11.19 8.71
N LEU A 301 -13.22 -10.52 8.46
CA LEU A 301 -14.28 -10.31 9.46
C LEU A 301 -15.60 -10.99 9.14
N GLY A 302 -15.91 -11.20 7.84
CA GLY A 302 -17.22 -11.70 7.37
C GLY A 302 -17.28 -13.19 7.03
N GLY A 303 -16.15 -13.87 7.04
CA GLY A 303 -16.01 -15.16 6.36
C GLY A 303 -16.23 -16.44 7.16
N LYS A 304 -16.93 -16.42 8.29
CA LYS A 304 -17.46 -17.66 8.90
C LYS A 304 -18.97 -17.54 9.04
N PRO A 305 -19.78 -18.41 8.39
CA PRO A 305 -21.15 -18.59 8.83
C PRO A 305 -21.08 -19.04 10.30
N GLU A 306 -21.76 -18.32 11.17
CA GLU A 306 -22.02 -18.84 12.51
C GLU A 306 -22.73 -20.18 12.32
N ASN A 307 -22.06 -21.28 12.69
CA ASN A 307 -22.74 -22.55 12.86
C ASN A 307 -23.69 -22.36 14.03
N ASN A 308 -24.96 -22.09 13.74
CA ASN A 308 -26.07 -22.26 14.67
C ASN A 308 -26.28 -23.75 14.98
#